data_ec0db84779709eb523681f029f0241db
#
_entry.id   ec0db84779709eb523681f029f0241db
#
_cell.length_a   1.000
_cell.length_b   1.000
_cell.length_c   1.000
_cell.angle_alpha   90.00
_cell.angle_beta   90.00
_cell.angle_gamma   90.00
#
_symmetry.space_group_name_H-M   'P 1'
#
loop_
_entity.id
_entity.type
_entity.pdbx_description
1 polymer ?
#
loop_
_entity_poly.entity_id
_entity_poly.type
_entity_poly.pdbx_seq_one_letter_code
_entity_poly.pdbx_strand_id
1 'polypeptide(L)'
;MANRKRIGILGGTFDPVHIGHLRGALEVAEFMGLDELRLIPSARPPHRETPQVGAQDRLAMVRQAVAGLAPLTVDDRELRRDKPSYSIDTLESLRGELAAEDQLFLILGWDAFCGLPTWHRWDELLQHCHILVLQRPDAGSEASEPLRDLMAARNVADPLTLKGPAGQISFIWQTPLAVSATQIRSLLANGRSVRFLVPDAVLDHINAHGLYRG
;
A
#
# COMPACT_ATOMS: atom_id res chain seq x y z
N MET A 1 -25.27 15.00 -11.88
CA MET A 1 -23.94 15.29 -11.30
C MET A 1 -23.10 14.03 -11.46
N ALA A 2 -21.90 14.10 -12.03
CA ALA A 2 -21.01 12.95 -12.09
C ALA A 2 -20.74 12.46 -10.65
N ASN A 3 -20.85 11.17 -10.41
CA ASN A 3 -20.60 10.60 -9.07
C ASN A 3 -19.10 10.67 -8.83
N ARG A 4 -18.66 11.44 -7.81
CA ARG A 4 -17.26 11.56 -7.42
C ARG A 4 -16.71 10.19 -7.03
N LYS A 5 -15.66 9.73 -7.71
CA LYS A 5 -15.01 8.47 -7.37
C LYS A 5 -14.12 8.59 -6.14
N ARG A 6 -14.01 7.48 -5.42
CA ARG A 6 -13.14 7.31 -4.24
C ARG A 6 -12.13 6.22 -4.56
N ILE A 7 -10.87 6.59 -4.77
CA ILE A 7 -9.83 5.70 -5.26
C ILE A 7 -8.73 5.60 -4.23
N GLY A 8 -8.48 4.38 -3.73
CA GLY A 8 -7.38 4.08 -2.84
C GLY A 8 -6.16 3.58 -3.61
N ILE A 9 -4.97 3.87 -3.08
CA ILE A 9 -3.72 3.24 -3.52
C ILE A 9 -2.96 2.69 -2.32
N LEU A 10 -2.47 1.46 -2.47
CA LEU A 10 -1.59 0.80 -1.52
C LEU A 10 -0.30 0.41 -2.23
N GLY A 11 0.74 1.21 -2.04
CA GLY A 11 2.08 0.91 -2.55
C GLY A 11 2.81 -0.10 -1.67
N GLY A 12 3.63 -0.94 -2.28
CA GLY A 12 4.44 -1.88 -1.51
C GLY A 12 5.45 -2.65 -2.35
N THR A 13 6.45 -3.20 -1.70
CA THR A 13 7.40 -4.11 -2.36
C THR A 13 6.73 -5.43 -2.75
N PHE A 14 5.81 -5.93 -1.90
CA PHE A 14 5.10 -7.21 -2.07
C PHE A 14 6.03 -8.38 -2.38
N ASP A 15 6.96 -8.65 -1.49
CA ASP A 15 8.04 -9.63 -1.65
C ASP A 15 8.02 -10.75 -0.57
N PRO A 16 6.96 -11.62 -0.57
CA PRO A 16 5.75 -11.62 -1.38
C PRO A 16 4.59 -10.78 -0.82
N VAL A 17 3.53 -10.63 -1.61
CA VAL A 17 2.21 -10.22 -1.12
C VAL A 17 1.68 -11.28 -0.15
N HIS A 18 0.99 -10.85 0.92
CA HIS A 18 0.49 -11.77 1.95
C HIS A 18 -0.84 -11.31 2.55
N ILE A 19 -1.47 -12.17 3.36
CA ILE A 19 -2.80 -11.91 3.92
C ILE A 19 -2.86 -10.61 4.73
N GLY A 20 -1.77 -10.20 5.38
CA GLY A 20 -1.72 -8.92 6.10
C GLY A 20 -1.89 -7.69 5.19
N HIS A 21 -1.35 -7.73 3.96
CA HIS A 21 -1.58 -6.68 2.98
C HIS A 21 -3.02 -6.70 2.44
N LEU A 22 -3.49 -7.90 2.08
CA LEU A 22 -4.78 -8.08 1.42
C LEU A 22 -5.96 -7.79 2.34
N ARG A 23 -5.89 -8.26 3.59
CA ARG A 23 -6.95 -8.03 4.58
C ARG A 23 -7.04 -6.54 4.91
N GLY A 24 -5.91 -5.88 5.17
CA GLY A 24 -5.90 -4.43 5.42
C GLY A 24 -6.42 -3.61 4.24
N ALA A 25 -6.06 -3.99 2.99
CA ALA A 25 -6.58 -3.34 1.79
C ALA A 25 -8.10 -3.49 1.68
N LEU A 26 -8.63 -4.71 1.89
CA LEU A 26 -10.06 -4.99 1.82
C LEU A 26 -10.84 -4.24 2.89
N GLU A 27 -10.38 -4.27 4.15
CA GLU A 27 -11.02 -3.54 5.26
C GLU A 27 -11.13 -2.05 4.99
N VAL A 28 -10.05 -1.44 4.48
CA VAL A 28 -10.07 -0.02 4.11
C VAL A 28 -11.03 0.25 2.95
N ALA A 29 -11.02 -0.61 1.93
CA ALA A 29 -11.90 -0.45 0.77
C ALA A 29 -13.38 -0.52 1.18
N GLU A 30 -13.74 -1.49 2.01
CA GLU A 30 -15.10 -1.67 2.53
C GLU A 30 -15.49 -0.50 3.46
N PHE A 31 -14.66 -0.18 4.45
CA PHE A 31 -14.94 0.87 5.43
C PHE A 31 -15.09 2.24 4.78
N MET A 32 -14.19 2.57 3.85
CA MET A 32 -14.21 3.84 3.14
C MET A 32 -15.22 3.89 1.99
N GLY A 33 -15.82 2.76 1.60
CA GLY A 33 -16.66 2.67 0.40
C GLY A 33 -15.89 3.11 -0.85
N LEU A 34 -14.68 2.55 -1.06
CA LEU A 34 -13.88 2.87 -2.22
C LEU A 34 -14.47 2.21 -3.48
N ASP A 35 -14.52 2.97 -4.57
CA ASP A 35 -14.90 2.42 -5.88
C ASP A 35 -13.80 1.51 -6.44
N GLU A 36 -12.54 1.81 -6.10
CA GLU A 36 -11.36 1.05 -6.50
C GLU A 36 -10.24 1.21 -5.47
N LEU A 37 -9.50 0.12 -5.20
CA LEU A 37 -8.24 0.16 -4.45
C LEU A 37 -7.16 -0.52 -5.28
N ARG A 38 -6.15 0.25 -5.69
CA ARG A 38 -5.03 -0.19 -6.52
C ARG A 38 -3.85 -0.61 -5.67
N LEU A 39 -3.45 -1.88 -5.76
CA LEU A 39 -2.17 -2.33 -5.25
C LEU A 39 -1.09 -1.99 -6.28
N ILE A 40 -0.07 -1.24 -5.85
CA ILE A 40 1.00 -0.74 -6.73
C ILE A 40 2.33 -1.36 -6.32
N PRO A 41 2.78 -2.43 -7.00
CA PRO A 41 4.10 -3.01 -6.74
C PRO A 41 5.22 -2.02 -7.10
N SER A 42 6.12 -1.74 -6.15
CA SER A 42 7.27 -0.88 -6.41
C SER A 42 8.32 -1.60 -7.25
N ALA A 43 8.88 -0.90 -8.24
CA ALA A 43 9.97 -1.43 -9.07
C ALA A 43 11.29 -1.41 -8.29
N ARG A 44 11.69 -0.23 -7.83
CA ARG A 44 12.96 0.04 -7.14
C ARG A 44 12.68 0.95 -5.94
N PRO A 45 12.28 0.38 -4.79
CA PRO A 45 11.97 1.18 -3.61
C PRO A 45 13.26 1.82 -3.06
N PRO A 46 13.37 3.17 -3.03
CA PRO A 46 14.63 3.84 -2.67
C PRO A 46 14.99 3.73 -1.18
N HIS A 47 14.01 3.41 -0.34
CA HIS A 47 14.16 3.36 1.12
C HIS A 47 14.09 1.94 1.70
N ARG A 48 14.20 0.90 0.87
CA ARG A 48 14.13 -0.50 1.30
C ARG A 48 15.25 -1.32 0.68
N GLU A 49 15.54 -2.45 1.31
CA GLU A 49 16.46 -3.45 0.74
C GLU A 49 16.00 -3.89 -0.65
N THR A 50 16.95 -4.29 -1.48
CA THR A 50 16.65 -4.88 -2.78
C THR A 50 15.77 -6.10 -2.61
N PRO A 51 14.62 -6.19 -3.30
CA PRO A 51 13.74 -7.34 -3.22
C PRO A 51 14.47 -8.63 -3.61
N GLN A 52 14.18 -9.73 -2.93
CA GLN A 52 14.77 -11.04 -3.24
C GLN A 52 14.28 -11.61 -4.57
N VAL A 53 13.06 -11.19 -4.98
CA VAL A 53 12.41 -11.69 -6.18
C VAL A 53 12.19 -10.55 -7.18
N GLY A 54 12.33 -10.87 -8.46
CA GLY A 54 12.17 -9.94 -9.56
C GLY A 54 10.81 -9.23 -9.58
N ALA A 55 10.79 -8.03 -10.14
CA ALA A 55 9.57 -7.20 -10.18
C ALA A 55 8.40 -7.89 -10.92
N GLN A 56 8.69 -8.71 -11.94
CA GLN A 56 7.67 -9.43 -12.71
C GLN A 56 6.99 -10.54 -11.89
N ASP A 57 7.76 -11.30 -11.10
CA ASP A 57 7.19 -12.33 -10.21
C ASP A 57 6.36 -11.68 -9.11
N ARG A 58 6.83 -10.57 -8.52
CA ARG A 58 6.09 -9.82 -7.51
C ARG A 58 4.76 -9.29 -8.07
N LEU A 59 4.78 -8.75 -9.28
CA LEU A 59 3.57 -8.33 -9.99
C LEU A 59 2.62 -9.49 -10.25
N ALA A 60 3.14 -10.63 -10.74
CA ALA A 60 2.34 -11.83 -11.00
C ALA A 60 1.64 -12.32 -9.72
N MET A 61 2.38 -12.39 -8.61
CA MET A 61 1.82 -12.76 -7.30
C MET A 61 0.71 -11.80 -6.84
N VAL A 62 0.89 -10.49 -6.99
CA VAL A 62 -0.16 -9.51 -6.63
C VAL A 62 -1.39 -9.66 -7.52
N ARG A 63 -1.21 -9.82 -8.84
CA ARG A 63 -2.33 -10.06 -9.77
C ARG A 63 -3.13 -11.31 -9.44
N GLN A 64 -2.43 -12.41 -9.14
CA GLN A 64 -3.09 -13.67 -8.75
C GLN A 64 -3.80 -13.53 -7.40
N ALA A 65 -3.21 -12.79 -6.45
CA ALA A 65 -3.78 -12.60 -5.11
C ALA A 65 -5.11 -11.84 -5.12
N VAL A 66 -5.33 -10.92 -6.07
CA VAL A 66 -6.54 -10.09 -6.12
C VAL A 66 -7.48 -10.43 -7.28
N ALA A 67 -7.17 -11.50 -8.02
CA ALA A 67 -8.00 -11.91 -9.16
C ALA A 67 -9.46 -12.16 -8.74
N GLY A 68 -10.40 -11.41 -9.35
CA GLY A 68 -11.84 -11.53 -9.04
C GLY A 68 -12.28 -10.90 -7.70
N LEU A 69 -11.43 -10.17 -7.01
CA LEU A 69 -11.72 -9.54 -5.71
C LEU A 69 -11.98 -8.04 -5.85
N ALA A 70 -13.12 -7.64 -6.43
CA ALA A 70 -13.50 -6.23 -6.39
C ALA A 70 -13.65 -5.73 -4.93
N PRO A 71 -13.29 -4.47 -4.64
CA PRO A 71 -12.80 -3.44 -5.54
C PRO A 71 -11.26 -3.40 -5.68
N LEU A 72 -10.53 -4.48 -5.33
CA LEU A 72 -9.08 -4.53 -5.40
C LEU A 72 -8.62 -4.73 -6.84
N THR A 73 -7.66 -3.91 -7.28
CA THR A 73 -7.05 -3.98 -8.62
C THR A 73 -5.52 -3.88 -8.51
N VAL A 74 -4.82 -4.12 -9.60
CA VAL A 74 -3.36 -3.99 -9.66
C VAL A 74 -2.98 -2.94 -10.68
N ASP A 75 -2.11 -2.02 -10.28
CA ASP A 75 -1.54 -1.00 -11.16
C ASP A 75 -0.02 -1.20 -11.23
N ASP A 76 0.49 -1.49 -12.41
CA ASP A 76 1.90 -1.79 -12.64
C ASP A 76 2.71 -0.56 -13.12
N ARG A 77 2.16 0.66 -12.96
CA ARG A 77 2.78 1.92 -13.47
C ARG A 77 4.20 2.14 -13.00
N GLU A 78 4.55 1.78 -11.78
CA GLU A 78 5.91 1.95 -11.27
C GLU A 78 6.89 1.00 -11.93
N LEU A 79 6.45 -0.20 -12.34
CA LEU A 79 7.28 -1.16 -13.06
C LEU A 79 7.56 -0.75 -14.52
N ARG A 80 6.76 0.14 -15.06
CA ARG A 80 6.96 0.68 -16.44
C ARG A 80 7.93 1.86 -16.49
N ARG A 81 8.37 2.36 -15.32
CA ARG A 81 9.29 3.51 -15.23
C ARG A 81 10.72 3.04 -15.04
N ASP A 82 11.66 3.64 -15.78
CA ASP A 82 13.10 3.42 -15.61
C ASP A 82 13.72 4.27 -14.48
N LYS A 83 12.89 4.80 -13.59
CA LYS A 83 13.26 5.67 -12.47
C LYS A 83 12.97 5.00 -11.13
N PRO A 84 13.56 5.48 -10.01
CA PRO A 84 13.14 5.07 -8.68
C PRO A 84 11.63 5.25 -8.48
N SER A 85 11.02 4.37 -7.67
CA SER A 85 9.59 4.40 -7.37
C SER A 85 9.30 5.43 -6.28
N TYR A 86 9.17 6.71 -6.65
CA TYR A 86 8.75 7.75 -5.73
C TYR A 86 7.21 7.86 -5.71
N SER A 87 6.66 7.90 -4.50
CA SER A 87 5.19 7.99 -4.31
C SER A 87 4.61 9.27 -4.91
N ILE A 88 5.34 10.38 -4.85
CA ILE A 88 4.89 11.65 -5.44
C ILE A 88 4.67 11.53 -6.95
N ASP A 89 5.61 10.91 -7.69
CA ASP A 89 5.49 10.72 -9.15
C ASP A 89 4.28 9.84 -9.49
N THR A 90 3.98 8.88 -8.61
CA THR A 90 2.83 7.98 -8.76
C THR A 90 1.52 8.73 -8.54
N LEU A 91 1.46 9.60 -7.52
CA LEU A 91 0.29 10.44 -7.24
C LEU A 91 0.05 11.47 -8.33
N GLU A 92 1.09 12.15 -8.82
CA GLU A 92 0.99 13.09 -9.95
C GLU A 92 0.45 12.42 -11.21
N SER A 93 0.97 11.23 -11.55
CA SER A 93 0.49 10.43 -12.68
C SER A 93 -0.98 10.04 -12.53
N LEU A 94 -1.40 9.64 -11.32
CA LEU A 94 -2.79 9.28 -11.04
C LEU A 94 -3.72 10.50 -11.14
N ARG A 95 -3.30 11.65 -10.63
CA ARG A 95 -4.10 12.89 -10.74
C ARG A 95 -4.35 13.30 -12.17
N GLY A 96 -3.41 13.06 -13.08
CA GLY A 96 -3.59 13.31 -14.50
C GLY A 96 -4.66 12.43 -15.18
N GLU A 97 -5.06 11.32 -14.55
CA GLU A 97 -6.06 10.37 -15.06
C GLU A 97 -7.44 10.57 -14.44
N LEU A 98 -7.53 11.22 -13.29
CA LEU A 98 -8.74 11.35 -12.48
C LEU A 98 -9.43 12.68 -12.73
N ALA A 99 -10.75 12.72 -12.51
CA ALA A 99 -11.47 13.99 -12.49
C ALA A 99 -11.04 14.85 -11.29
N ALA A 100 -11.15 16.17 -11.42
CA ALA A 100 -10.68 17.12 -10.41
C ALA A 100 -11.37 16.92 -9.04
N GLU A 101 -12.62 16.45 -9.06
CA GLU A 101 -13.42 16.17 -7.86
C GLU A 101 -13.20 14.78 -7.24
N ASP A 102 -12.57 13.84 -7.96
CA ASP A 102 -12.32 12.49 -7.47
C ASP A 102 -11.40 12.51 -6.25
N GLN A 103 -11.70 11.71 -5.24
CA GLN A 103 -10.86 11.55 -4.06
C GLN A 103 -9.80 10.49 -4.30
N LEU A 104 -8.55 10.84 -4.05
CA LEU A 104 -7.43 9.91 -4.06
C LEU A 104 -6.90 9.72 -2.64
N PHE A 105 -6.76 8.46 -2.22
CA PHE A 105 -6.30 8.09 -0.89
C PHE A 105 -5.00 7.30 -0.97
N LEU A 106 -3.93 7.82 -0.38
CA LEU A 106 -2.69 7.08 -0.14
C LEU A 106 -2.82 6.32 1.19
N ILE A 107 -2.79 5.00 1.11
CA ILE A 107 -2.94 4.11 2.28
C ILE A 107 -1.55 3.69 2.75
N LEU A 108 -1.23 3.97 4.01
CA LEU A 108 0.06 3.70 4.64
C LEU A 108 -0.12 2.97 5.96
N GLY A 109 0.73 1.98 6.24
CA GLY A 109 0.88 1.52 7.62
C GLY A 109 1.57 2.58 8.49
N TRP A 110 1.37 2.53 9.82
CA TRP A 110 1.94 3.48 10.78
C TRP A 110 3.46 3.66 10.62
N ASP A 111 4.23 2.58 10.47
CA ASP A 111 5.69 2.66 10.33
C ASP A 111 6.11 3.40 9.05
N ALA A 112 5.38 3.19 7.95
CA ALA A 112 5.62 3.89 6.69
C ALA A 112 5.27 5.38 6.82
N PHE A 113 4.19 5.70 7.53
CA PHE A 113 3.79 7.07 7.83
C PHE A 113 4.85 7.78 8.71
N CYS A 114 5.36 7.11 9.75
CA CYS A 114 6.46 7.66 10.58
C CYS A 114 7.73 7.93 9.77
N GLY A 115 8.01 7.11 8.75
CA GLY A 115 9.12 7.30 7.81
C GLY A 115 8.88 8.36 6.73
N LEU A 116 7.69 8.93 6.63
CA LEU A 116 7.29 9.84 5.56
C LEU A 116 8.25 11.01 5.31
N PRO A 117 8.82 11.69 6.35
CA PRO A 117 9.76 12.79 6.14
C PRO A 117 11.05 12.42 5.41
N THR A 118 11.34 11.13 5.24
CA THR A 118 12.49 10.66 4.45
C THR A 118 12.13 10.45 2.98
N TRP A 119 10.86 10.55 2.61
CA TRP A 119 10.41 10.32 1.25
C TRP A 119 10.67 11.54 0.35
N HIS A 120 10.93 11.29 -0.89
CA HIS A 120 11.15 12.35 -1.88
C HIS A 120 9.91 13.24 -2.01
N ARG A 121 10.05 14.55 -1.79
CA ARG A 121 8.97 15.55 -1.86
C ARG A 121 7.76 15.18 -1.00
N TRP A 122 7.99 14.65 0.20
CA TRP A 122 6.93 14.14 1.08
C TRP A 122 5.91 15.20 1.50
N ASP A 123 6.33 16.43 1.62
CA ASP A 123 5.53 17.60 1.98
C ASP A 123 4.51 18.02 0.88
N GLU A 124 4.71 17.52 -0.34
CA GLU A 124 3.79 17.75 -1.46
C GLU A 124 2.70 16.70 -1.59
N LEU A 125 2.81 15.54 -0.94
CA LEU A 125 1.88 14.41 -1.11
C LEU A 125 0.42 14.80 -0.85
N LEU A 126 0.16 15.63 0.17
CA LEU A 126 -1.18 16.10 0.50
C LEU A 126 -1.79 17.07 -0.52
N GLN A 127 -1.02 17.58 -1.49
CA GLN A 127 -1.56 18.35 -2.61
C GLN A 127 -2.29 17.43 -3.60
N HIS A 128 -1.96 16.13 -3.60
CA HIS A 128 -2.45 15.15 -4.57
C HIS A 128 -3.42 14.13 -3.99
N CYS A 129 -3.35 13.85 -2.68
CA CYS A 129 -4.18 12.80 -2.05
C CYS A 129 -4.58 13.16 -0.61
N HIS A 130 -5.53 12.42 -0.07
CA HIS A 130 -5.66 12.21 1.37
C HIS A 130 -4.71 11.08 1.80
N ILE A 131 -4.26 11.09 3.05
CA ILE A 131 -3.48 9.99 3.62
C ILE A 131 -4.36 9.24 4.63
N LEU A 132 -4.52 7.93 4.42
CA LEU A 132 -5.16 7.02 5.38
C LEU A 132 -4.09 6.19 6.06
N VAL A 133 -3.95 6.37 7.37
CA VAL A 133 -2.93 5.69 8.17
C VAL A 133 -3.55 4.48 8.87
N LEU A 134 -3.04 3.29 8.55
CA LEU A 134 -3.45 2.05 9.19
C LEU A 134 -2.76 1.91 10.54
N GLN A 135 -3.53 1.96 11.60
CA GLN A 135 -3.02 1.78 12.96
C GLN A 135 -3.09 0.32 13.39
N ARG A 136 -2.07 -0.08 14.16
CA ARG A 136 -2.00 -1.37 14.84
C ARG A 136 -1.74 -1.13 16.33
N PRO A 137 -2.22 -2.00 17.23
CA PRO A 137 -2.02 -1.85 18.67
C PRO A 137 -0.54 -1.74 19.10
N ASP A 138 0.35 -2.43 18.39
CA ASP A 138 1.78 -2.57 18.75
C ASP A 138 2.71 -1.72 17.86
N ALA A 139 2.23 -0.62 17.31
CA ALA A 139 3.05 0.26 16.48
C ALA A 139 4.11 0.98 17.37
N GLY A 140 5.37 0.55 17.25
CA GLY A 140 6.47 1.00 18.12
C GLY A 140 7.16 2.30 17.70
N SER A 141 6.86 2.85 16.51
CA SER A 141 7.50 4.08 16.01
C SER A 141 6.79 5.32 16.52
N GLU A 142 7.55 6.34 16.92
CA GLU A 142 6.99 7.64 17.27
C GLU A 142 7.02 8.58 16.06
N ALA A 143 5.97 9.41 15.93
CA ALA A 143 5.94 10.45 14.90
C ALA A 143 6.98 11.53 15.22
N SER A 144 7.78 11.89 14.24
CA SER A 144 8.73 13.00 14.34
C SER A 144 8.01 14.36 14.47
N GLU A 145 8.72 15.40 14.91
CA GLU A 145 8.15 16.74 15.08
C GLU A 145 7.44 17.25 13.81
N PRO A 146 8.05 17.20 12.60
CA PRO A 146 7.36 17.61 11.37
C PRO A 146 6.06 16.86 11.08
N LEU A 147 6.00 15.57 11.45
CA LEU A 147 4.77 14.79 11.30
C LEU A 147 3.70 15.14 12.32
N ARG A 148 4.13 15.42 13.58
CA ARG A 148 3.18 15.88 14.61
C ARG A 148 2.53 17.21 14.20
N ASP A 149 3.29 18.14 13.66
CA ASP A 149 2.78 19.42 13.16
C ASP A 149 1.83 19.23 11.99
N LEU A 150 2.20 18.35 11.04
CA LEU A 150 1.34 18.00 9.92
C LEU A 150 0.02 17.36 10.40
N MET A 151 0.10 16.43 11.36
CA MET A 151 -1.09 15.80 11.95
C MET A 151 -1.96 16.86 12.65
N ALA A 152 -1.40 17.74 13.46
CA ALA A 152 -2.14 18.81 14.12
C ALA A 152 -2.89 19.71 13.13
N ALA A 153 -2.29 19.99 11.97
CA ALA A 153 -2.86 20.87 10.95
C ALA A 153 -3.88 20.18 10.02
N ARG A 154 -3.77 18.85 9.78
CA ARG A 154 -4.46 18.14 8.69
C ARG A 154 -5.27 16.93 9.12
N ASN A 155 -5.21 16.52 10.39
CA ASN A 155 -5.95 15.35 10.87
C ASN A 155 -7.47 15.62 10.91
N VAL A 156 -8.22 14.63 10.43
CA VAL A 156 -9.68 14.55 10.53
C VAL A 156 -10.02 13.26 11.27
N ALA A 157 -10.73 13.39 12.39
CA ALA A 157 -10.98 12.28 13.30
C ALA A 157 -11.83 11.16 12.66
N ASP A 158 -12.86 11.54 11.89
CA ASP A 158 -13.70 10.59 11.17
C ASP A 158 -13.31 10.54 9.69
N PRO A 159 -12.69 9.42 9.22
CA PRO A 159 -12.24 9.28 7.84
C PRO A 159 -13.38 9.38 6.81
N LEU A 160 -14.62 9.12 7.19
CA LEU A 160 -15.79 9.24 6.30
C LEU A 160 -16.17 10.70 6.01
N THR A 161 -15.67 11.63 6.80
CA THR A 161 -15.96 13.08 6.66
C THR A 161 -14.89 13.86 5.88
N LEU A 162 -13.90 13.18 5.30
CA LEU A 162 -12.85 13.79 4.48
C LEU A 162 -13.45 14.57 3.30
N LYS A 163 -13.00 15.83 3.12
CA LYS A 163 -13.57 16.78 2.15
C LYS A 163 -12.57 17.09 1.04
N GLY A 164 -13.12 17.43 -0.13
CA GLY A 164 -12.31 17.77 -1.31
C GLY A 164 -11.62 16.54 -1.90
N PRO A 165 -10.77 16.73 -2.89
CA PRO A 165 -10.07 15.65 -3.59
C PRO A 165 -8.81 15.15 -2.86
N ALA A 166 -8.22 15.95 -1.94
CA ALA A 166 -6.93 15.72 -1.30
C ALA A 166 -6.77 16.61 -0.05
N GLY A 167 -5.65 16.49 0.68
CA GLY A 167 -5.16 17.48 1.65
C GLY A 167 -5.39 17.16 3.12
N GLN A 168 -5.96 16.02 3.46
CA GLN A 168 -6.30 15.65 4.84
C GLN A 168 -5.69 14.29 5.21
N ILE A 169 -5.53 14.06 6.51
CA ILE A 169 -5.01 12.81 7.08
C ILE A 169 -6.11 12.23 7.97
N SER A 170 -6.26 10.91 7.96
CA SER A 170 -7.11 10.23 8.93
C SER A 170 -6.56 8.86 9.27
N PHE A 171 -7.00 8.30 10.41
CA PHE A 171 -6.49 7.05 10.96
C PHE A 171 -7.58 5.99 10.96
N ILE A 172 -7.21 4.78 10.55
CA ILE A 172 -8.12 3.64 10.48
C ILE A 172 -7.51 2.49 11.29
N TRP A 173 -8.29 1.96 12.24
CA TRP A 173 -7.94 0.72 12.93
C TRP A 173 -8.21 -0.46 12.01
N GLN A 174 -7.21 -1.31 11.82
CA GLN A 174 -7.34 -2.55 11.05
C GLN A 174 -7.24 -3.77 11.96
N THR A 175 -7.78 -4.89 11.51
CA THR A 175 -7.57 -6.19 12.15
C THR A 175 -6.07 -6.49 12.24
N PRO A 176 -5.50 -6.64 13.45
CA PRO A 176 -4.09 -6.90 13.61
C PRO A 176 -3.73 -8.31 13.14
N LEU A 177 -2.98 -8.40 12.04
CA LEU A 177 -2.40 -9.64 11.56
C LEU A 177 -0.89 -9.56 11.65
N ALA A 178 -0.31 -10.36 12.57
CA ALA A 178 1.14 -10.43 12.80
C ALA A 178 1.83 -11.28 11.70
N VAL A 179 1.71 -10.83 10.43
CA VAL A 179 2.32 -11.47 9.26
C VAL A 179 3.22 -10.49 8.55
N SER A 180 4.45 -10.91 8.22
CA SER A 180 5.39 -10.11 7.46
C SER A 180 6.04 -10.88 6.32
N ALA A 181 6.42 -10.17 5.25
CA ALA A 181 7.16 -10.76 4.14
C ALA A 181 8.49 -11.39 4.59
N THR A 182 9.19 -10.76 5.54
CA THR A 182 10.44 -11.28 6.12
C THR A 182 10.21 -12.63 6.80
N GLN A 183 9.16 -12.76 7.59
CA GLN A 183 8.78 -14.05 8.22
C GLN A 183 8.51 -15.12 7.16
N ILE A 184 7.74 -14.78 6.12
CA ILE A 184 7.39 -15.70 5.03
C ILE A 184 8.65 -16.17 4.31
N ARG A 185 9.55 -15.25 3.92
CA ARG A 185 10.82 -15.60 3.27
C ARG A 185 11.69 -16.50 4.14
N SER A 186 11.78 -16.21 5.43
CA SER A 186 12.51 -17.06 6.38
C SER A 186 11.92 -18.46 6.49
N LEU A 187 10.60 -18.61 6.51
CA LEU A 187 9.94 -19.92 6.54
C LEU A 187 10.25 -20.71 5.26
N LEU A 188 10.14 -20.09 4.08
CA LEU A 188 10.40 -20.71 2.78
C LEU A 188 11.87 -21.16 2.65
N ALA A 189 12.83 -20.30 3.03
CA ALA A 189 14.25 -20.62 3.01
C ALA A 189 14.61 -21.84 3.91
N ASN A 190 13.82 -22.07 4.97
CA ASN A 190 13.98 -23.20 5.87
C ASN A 190 13.07 -24.39 5.51
N GLY A 191 12.48 -24.43 4.32
CA GLY A 191 11.60 -25.51 3.86
C GLY A 191 10.29 -25.65 4.64
N ARG A 192 9.88 -24.60 5.39
CA ARG A 192 8.66 -24.61 6.19
C ARG A 192 7.47 -24.10 5.38
N SER A 193 6.28 -24.60 5.70
CA SER A 193 5.03 -24.19 5.05
C SER A 193 4.66 -22.73 5.38
N VAL A 194 4.24 -21.98 4.36
CA VAL A 194 3.65 -20.64 4.48
C VAL A 194 2.15 -20.62 4.15
N ARG A 195 1.52 -21.79 4.09
CA ARG A 195 0.07 -21.93 3.89
C ARG A 195 -0.66 -21.11 4.96
N PHE A 196 -1.73 -20.43 4.54
CA PHE A 196 -2.53 -19.49 5.35
C PHE A 196 -1.84 -18.15 5.71
N LEU A 197 -0.58 -17.94 5.29
CA LEU A 197 0.09 -16.65 5.38
C LEU A 197 0.04 -15.90 4.05
N VAL A 198 -0.10 -16.64 2.95
CA VAL A 198 -0.31 -16.14 1.59
C VAL A 198 -1.54 -16.82 0.98
N PRO A 199 -2.20 -16.22 -0.04
CA PRO A 199 -3.22 -16.90 -0.84
C PRO A 199 -2.65 -18.15 -1.53
N ASP A 200 -3.50 -19.15 -1.77
CA ASP A 200 -3.06 -20.39 -2.43
C ASP A 200 -2.45 -20.12 -3.81
N ALA A 201 -3.04 -19.23 -4.61
CA ALA A 201 -2.49 -18.86 -5.92
C ALA A 201 -1.07 -18.24 -5.83
N VAL A 202 -0.77 -17.49 -4.77
CA VAL A 202 0.57 -16.95 -4.51
C VAL A 202 1.54 -18.07 -4.11
N LEU A 203 1.09 -19.00 -3.27
CA LEU A 203 1.88 -20.17 -2.88
C LEU A 203 2.20 -21.04 -4.08
N ASP A 204 1.25 -21.26 -4.97
CA ASP A 204 1.43 -22.04 -6.21
C ASP A 204 2.47 -21.37 -7.12
N HIS A 205 2.42 -20.03 -7.29
CA HIS A 205 3.42 -19.28 -8.03
C HIS A 205 4.82 -19.43 -7.42
N ILE A 206 4.95 -19.26 -6.10
CA ILE A 206 6.20 -19.44 -5.36
C ILE A 206 6.79 -20.82 -5.61
N ASN A 207 5.96 -21.87 -5.53
CA ASN A 207 6.38 -23.25 -5.73
C ASN A 207 6.79 -23.55 -7.17
N ALA A 208 5.99 -23.09 -8.14
CA ALA A 208 6.23 -23.30 -9.56
C ALA A 208 7.56 -22.69 -10.05
N HIS A 209 7.95 -21.54 -9.47
CA HIS A 209 9.16 -20.81 -9.85
C HIS A 209 10.33 -20.99 -8.86
N GLY A 210 10.17 -21.82 -7.80
CA GLY A 210 11.20 -22.08 -6.81
C GLY A 210 11.65 -20.83 -6.04
N LEU A 211 10.75 -19.84 -5.86
CA LEU A 211 11.09 -18.55 -5.26
C LEU A 211 11.37 -18.69 -3.74
N TYR A 212 12.28 -17.82 -3.22
CA TYR A 212 12.64 -17.74 -1.79
C TYR A 212 13.24 -19.02 -1.20
N ARG A 213 13.67 -19.94 -2.01
CA ARG A 213 14.39 -21.12 -1.56
C ARG A 213 15.88 -20.80 -1.53
N GLY A 214 16.53 -21.07 -0.40
CA GLY A 214 17.98 -20.92 -0.21
C GLY A 214 18.82 -21.88 -1.06
#